data_3beb9fb212fff8f74f9e2f4045f3eeef
#
_entry.id   3beb9fb212fff8f74f9e2f4045f3eeef
#
_cell.length_a   1.000
_cell.length_b   1.000
_cell.length_c   1.000
_cell.angle_alpha   90.00
_cell.angle_beta   90.00
_cell.angle_gamma   90.00
#
_symmetry.space_group_name_H-M   'P 1'
#
loop_
_entity.id
_entity.type
_entity.pdbx_description
1 polymer ?
#
loop_
_entity_poly.entity_id
_entity_poly.type
_entity_poly.pdbx_seq_one_letter_code
_entity_poly.pdbx_strand_id
1 'polypeptide(L)'
;MSLHTSDLVLVPGQQLPPLETISGFQVRPGFFRFFGATVIPGGVNFTIQSHGATSCELLLFHKGEEEPFAVLPFPEHYKIGFVYSMIVFGFDIEEYEYAYRLDGPYDEKQGLRFDPAKILLDPYARSVTGQSHWGCVNHASHGYRARVTHNNFDWGDSRHAQIPMEDLIIYELHVRGFTQDSSSGVKCPGTFRGLEEKIPYLKELGINAVELMPIFEFDEMRNARLIDENQLIDYWGYNPVSFFSPNSSYASKKEENNEGTELKHLIRTLHANGID
;
A
#
# COMPACT_ATOMS: atom_id res chain seq x y z
N MET A 1 7.11 -16.05 2.08
CA MET A 1 8.25 -15.99 1.15
C MET A 1 8.10 -14.69 0.36
N SER A 2 8.71 -13.60 0.82
CA SER A 2 8.66 -12.32 0.10
C SER A 2 9.61 -12.44 -1.09
N LEU A 3 9.06 -12.46 -2.28
CA LEU A 3 9.86 -12.30 -3.50
C LEU A 3 10.37 -10.85 -3.51
N HIS A 4 11.65 -10.68 -3.27
CA HIS A 4 12.30 -9.37 -3.41
C HIS A 4 12.37 -9.01 -4.90
N THR A 5 12.30 -7.71 -5.21
CA THR A 5 12.55 -7.19 -6.58
C THR A 5 13.94 -7.55 -7.11
N SER A 6 14.88 -7.93 -6.23
CA SER A 6 16.15 -8.58 -6.59
C SER A 6 15.98 -9.93 -7.28
N ASP A 7 14.82 -10.58 -7.17
CA ASP A 7 14.49 -11.84 -7.85
C ASP A 7 14.00 -11.61 -9.29
N LEU A 8 13.75 -10.38 -9.69
CA LEU A 8 13.74 -9.93 -11.07
C LEU A 8 15.19 -9.96 -11.56
N VAL A 9 15.68 -11.14 -11.87
CA VAL A 9 16.95 -11.29 -12.58
C VAL A 9 16.75 -10.81 -14.02
N LEU A 10 16.59 -9.49 -14.16
CA LEU A 10 16.97 -8.83 -15.40
C LEU A 10 18.49 -8.99 -15.45
N VAL A 11 18.96 -9.80 -16.37
CA VAL A 11 20.41 -9.90 -16.62
C VAL A 11 20.93 -8.46 -16.75
N PRO A 12 21.95 -8.05 -15.97
CA PRO A 12 22.48 -6.70 -16.04
C PRO A 12 22.77 -6.34 -17.51
N GLY A 13 22.15 -5.26 -18.01
CA GLY A 13 22.23 -4.83 -19.40
C GLY A 13 21.13 -5.36 -20.34
N GLN A 14 20.22 -6.21 -19.88
CA GLN A 14 19.08 -6.62 -20.71
C GLN A 14 18.10 -5.45 -20.85
N GLN A 15 18.06 -4.87 -22.05
CA GLN A 15 17.03 -3.90 -22.40
C GLN A 15 15.73 -4.64 -22.70
N LEU A 16 14.64 -4.14 -22.13
CA LEU A 16 13.28 -4.58 -22.43
C LEU A 16 12.64 -3.56 -23.38
N PRO A 17 12.77 -3.73 -24.72
CA PRO A 17 12.18 -2.77 -25.63
C PRO A 17 10.64 -2.83 -25.55
N PRO A 18 9.95 -1.70 -25.74
CA PRO A 18 8.50 -1.69 -25.91
C PRO A 18 8.15 -2.46 -27.20
N LEU A 19 6.94 -3.03 -27.23
CA LEU A 19 6.42 -3.78 -28.38
C LEU A 19 5.24 -3.06 -29.04
N GLU A 20 4.46 -2.32 -28.26
CA GLU A 20 3.24 -1.67 -28.71
C GLU A 20 3.11 -0.27 -28.09
N THR A 21 2.15 0.51 -28.62
CA THR A 21 1.76 1.77 -28.03
C THR A 21 0.25 1.75 -27.76
N ILE A 22 -0.14 1.97 -26.49
CA ILE A 22 -1.54 2.02 -26.06
C ILE A 22 -1.77 3.36 -25.37
N SER A 23 -2.76 4.11 -25.83
CA SER A 23 -3.14 5.42 -25.27
C SER A 23 -1.97 6.38 -25.06
N GLY A 24 -1.00 6.36 -25.99
CA GLY A 24 0.19 7.23 -25.95
C GLY A 24 1.37 6.66 -25.13
N PHE A 25 1.20 5.58 -24.39
CA PHE A 25 2.26 4.90 -23.65
C PHE A 25 2.86 3.75 -24.43
N GLN A 26 4.16 3.62 -24.38
CA GLN A 26 4.85 2.43 -24.86
C GLN A 26 4.68 1.30 -23.85
N VAL A 27 4.30 0.10 -24.32
CA VAL A 27 3.98 -1.04 -23.47
C VAL A 27 4.56 -2.35 -24.01
N ARG A 28 4.54 -3.37 -23.15
CA ARG A 28 4.82 -4.77 -23.50
C ARG A 28 4.20 -5.72 -22.49
N PRO A 29 4.13 -7.07 -22.74
CA PRO A 29 3.76 -8.05 -21.73
C PRO A 29 4.62 -7.91 -20.47
N GLY A 30 3.99 -8.00 -19.31
CA GLY A 30 4.63 -7.83 -18.01
C GLY A 30 5.17 -9.13 -17.41
N PHE A 31 5.65 -9.01 -16.18
CA PHE A 31 6.13 -10.12 -15.36
C PHE A 31 5.01 -10.65 -14.48
N PHE A 32 4.39 -11.72 -14.85
CA PHE A 32 3.19 -12.31 -14.25
C PHE A 32 3.34 -12.78 -12.78
N ARG A 33 4.55 -12.85 -12.26
CA ARG A 33 4.82 -13.31 -10.89
C ARG A 33 4.82 -12.19 -9.84
N PHE A 34 4.82 -10.93 -10.28
CA PHE A 34 4.92 -9.77 -9.38
C PHE A 34 3.61 -9.01 -9.40
N PHE A 35 2.73 -9.36 -8.46
CA PHE A 35 1.44 -8.70 -8.31
C PHE A 35 1.58 -7.26 -7.82
N GLY A 36 0.64 -6.42 -8.24
CA GLY A 36 0.67 -4.99 -8.00
C GLY A 36 1.55 -4.23 -8.98
N ALA A 37 1.94 -3.02 -8.62
CA ALA A 37 2.84 -2.19 -9.39
C ALA A 37 4.29 -2.35 -8.89
N THR A 38 5.20 -2.66 -9.81
CA THR A 38 6.62 -2.85 -9.51
C THR A 38 7.48 -2.01 -10.44
N VAL A 39 8.30 -1.13 -9.85
CA VAL A 39 9.25 -0.30 -10.60
C VAL A 39 10.34 -1.17 -11.21
N ILE A 40 10.59 -0.96 -12.49
CA ILE A 40 11.66 -1.61 -13.25
C ILE A 40 12.44 -0.54 -14.03
N PRO A 41 13.62 -0.86 -14.56
CA PRO A 41 14.34 0.09 -15.42
C PRO A 41 13.49 0.57 -16.61
N GLY A 42 13.23 1.88 -16.65
CA GLY A 42 12.50 2.55 -17.72
C GLY A 42 10.96 2.51 -17.61
N GLY A 43 10.37 1.87 -16.60
CA GLY A 43 8.92 1.81 -16.47
C GLY A 43 8.40 1.14 -15.21
N VAL A 44 7.14 0.75 -15.27
CA VAL A 44 6.44 0.07 -14.16
C VAL A 44 5.74 -1.17 -14.71
N ASN A 45 5.91 -2.29 -14.02
CA ASN A 45 5.17 -3.52 -14.27
C ASN A 45 3.89 -3.53 -13.44
N PHE A 46 2.75 -3.63 -14.09
CA PHE A 46 1.43 -3.73 -13.48
C PHE A 46 0.89 -5.15 -13.66
N THR A 47 0.53 -5.81 -12.57
CA THR A 47 0.02 -7.19 -12.61
C THR A 47 -1.15 -7.36 -11.67
N ILE A 48 -2.26 -7.85 -12.19
CA ILE A 48 -3.48 -8.13 -11.42
C ILE A 48 -4.06 -9.48 -11.81
N GLN A 49 -4.60 -10.19 -10.83
CA GLN A 49 -5.36 -11.42 -11.05
C GLN A 49 -6.85 -11.14 -10.93
N SER A 50 -7.62 -11.64 -11.88
CA SER A 50 -9.07 -11.62 -11.80
C SER A 50 -9.68 -12.89 -12.39
N HIS A 51 -10.37 -13.65 -11.54
CA HIS A 51 -11.11 -14.83 -11.97
C HIS A 51 -12.46 -14.41 -12.56
N GLY A 52 -12.67 -14.69 -13.83
CA GLY A 52 -13.93 -14.40 -14.51
C GLY A 52 -14.00 -13.07 -15.27
N ALA A 53 -13.00 -12.18 -15.13
CA ALA A 53 -12.97 -10.97 -15.94
C ALA A 53 -12.77 -11.29 -17.41
N THR A 54 -13.58 -10.63 -18.26
CA THR A 54 -13.50 -10.69 -19.72
C THR A 54 -12.60 -9.59 -20.27
N SER A 55 -12.46 -8.47 -19.54
CA SER A 55 -11.51 -7.40 -19.86
C SER A 55 -10.94 -6.77 -18.60
N CYS A 56 -9.77 -6.16 -18.76
CA CYS A 56 -9.08 -5.40 -17.73
C CYS A 56 -8.49 -4.13 -18.36
N GLU A 57 -8.64 -3.02 -17.66
CA GLU A 57 -8.06 -1.74 -18.06
C GLU A 57 -7.26 -1.16 -16.89
N LEU A 58 -6.10 -0.62 -17.18
CA LEU A 58 -5.33 0.23 -16.27
C LEU A 58 -5.73 1.68 -16.51
N LEU A 59 -6.20 2.35 -15.48
CA LEU A 59 -6.59 3.76 -15.51
C LEU A 59 -5.47 4.58 -14.88
N LEU A 60 -5.02 5.62 -15.57
CA LEU A 60 -3.98 6.52 -15.08
C LEU A 60 -4.57 7.91 -14.83
N PHE A 61 -4.24 8.48 -13.69
CA PHE A 61 -4.71 9.77 -13.23
C PHE A 61 -3.55 10.68 -12.89
N HIS A 62 -3.68 11.98 -13.15
CA HIS A 62 -2.85 12.94 -12.44
C HIS A 62 -3.29 13.03 -10.98
N LYS A 63 -2.38 13.34 -10.08
CA LYS A 63 -2.67 13.46 -8.66
C LYS A 63 -3.85 14.38 -8.38
N GLY A 64 -4.83 13.85 -7.65
CA GLY A 64 -6.01 14.59 -7.23
C GLY A 64 -7.05 14.85 -8.33
N GLU A 65 -6.81 14.44 -9.56
CA GLU A 65 -7.78 14.57 -10.63
C GLU A 65 -8.81 13.45 -10.59
N GLU A 66 -10.08 13.77 -10.88
CA GLU A 66 -11.17 12.80 -10.83
C GLU A 66 -11.18 11.86 -12.04
N GLU A 67 -10.91 12.40 -13.21
CA GLU A 67 -10.98 11.65 -14.47
C GLU A 67 -9.61 11.10 -14.88
N PRO A 68 -9.57 9.89 -15.44
CA PRO A 68 -8.34 9.34 -15.97
C PRO A 68 -7.90 10.10 -17.22
N PHE A 69 -6.64 10.53 -17.27
CA PHE A 69 -6.08 11.11 -18.47
C PHE A 69 -5.67 10.05 -19.51
N ALA A 70 -5.51 8.80 -19.09
CA ALA A 70 -5.22 7.67 -19.97
C ALA A 70 -5.91 6.39 -19.47
N VAL A 71 -6.43 5.62 -20.43
CA VAL A 71 -7.02 4.28 -20.21
C VAL A 71 -6.26 3.29 -21.08
N LEU A 72 -5.59 2.33 -20.45
CA LEU A 72 -4.78 1.33 -21.12
C LEU A 72 -5.45 -0.05 -20.99
N PRO A 73 -6.18 -0.54 -22.01
CA PRO A 73 -6.70 -1.90 -21.99
C PRO A 73 -5.55 -2.90 -22.04
N PHE A 74 -5.64 -3.97 -21.25
CA PHE A 74 -4.71 -5.08 -21.36
C PHE A 74 -5.07 -5.92 -22.59
N PRO A 75 -4.16 -6.03 -23.59
CA PRO A 75 -4.38 -6.91 -24.73
C PRO A 75 -4.56 -8.38 -24.28
N GLU A 76 -5.34 -9.17 -25.01
CA GLU A 76 -5.59 -10.58 -24.64
C GLU A 76 -4.28 -11.39 -24.56
N HIS A 77 -3.30 -11.10 -25.38
CA HIS A 77 -1.98 -11.74 -25.34
C HIS A 77 -1.08 -11.24 -24.20
N TYR A 78 -1.54 -10.28 -23.38
CA TYR A 78 -0.93 -9.85 -22.10
C TYR A 78 -1.60 -10.53 -20.90
N LYS A 79 -2.34 -11.61 -21.15
CA LYS A 79 -3.03 -12.40 -20.13
C LYS A 79 -2.53 -13.84 -20.15
N ILE A 80 -2.25 -14.40 -18.98
CA ILE A 80 -1.94 -15.82 -18.79
C ILE A 80 -2.89 -16.38 -17.73
N GLY A 81 -3.80 -17.29 -18.14
CA GLY A 81 -4.84 -17.78 -17.25
C GLY A 81 -5.72 -16.66 -16.76
N PHE A 82 -5.68 -16.36 -15.47
CA PHE A 82 -6.46 -15.29 -14.84
C PHE A 82 -5.63 -14.05 -14.51
N VAL A 83 -4.38 -14.00 -14.94
CA VAL A 83 -3.45 -12.91 -14.61
C VAL A 83 -3.23 -12.02 -15.82
N TYR A 84 -3.49 -10.73 -15.65
CA TYR A 84 -3.18 -9.66 -16.59
C TYR A 84 -1.86 -9.02 -16.16
N SER A 85 -0.93 -8.82 -17.10
CA SER A 85 0.33 -8.16 -16.75
C SER A 85 0.88 -7.34 -17.90
N MET A 86 1.23 -6.08 -17.63
CA MET A 86 1.73 -5.13 -18.61
C MET A 86 2.81 -4.25 -18.00
N ILE A 87 3.90 -4.06 -18.73
CA ILE A 87 4.88 -3.02 -18.47
C ILE A 87 4.46 -1.75 -19.20
N VAL A 88 4.42 -0.64 -18.47
CA VAL A 88 4.19 0.70 -19.01
C VAL A 88 5.49 1.49 -18.88
N PHE A 89 6.06 1.91 -20.01
CA PHE A 89 7.27 2.71 -20.05
C PHE A 89 6.95 4.21 -19.93
N GLY A 90 7.88 4.96 -19.32
CA GLY A 90 7.71 6.40 -19.14
C GLY A 90 6.63 6.79 -18.13
N PHE A 91 6.23 5.86 -17.25
CA PHE A 91 5.31 6.15 -16.17
C PHE A 91 5.98 7.07 -15.14
N ASP A 92 5.38 8.23 -14.88
CA ASP A 92 5.84 9.15 -13.85
C ASP A 92 5.29 8.75 -12.49
N ILE A 93 6.17 8.20 -11.64
CA ILE A 93 5.82 7.68 -10.32
C ILE A 93 5.40 8.81 -9.37
N GLU A 94 5.97 9.99 -9.55
CA GLU A 94 5.72 11.13 -8.67
C GLU A 94 4.42 11.86 -9.02
N GLU A 95 3.99 11.78 -10.29
CA GLU A 95 2.84 12.53 -10.79
C GLU A 95 1.58 11.70 -11.00
N TYR A 96 1.71 10.36 -11.10
CA TYR A 96 0.57 9.53 -11.50
C TYR A 96 0.07 8.64 -10.37
N GLU A 97 -1.26 8.54 -10.31
CA GLU A 97 -2.02 7.55 -9.58
C GLU A 97 -2.62 6.56 -10.56
N TYR A 98 -2.95 5.36 -10.09
CA TYR A 98 -3.57 4.36 -10.93
C TYR A 98 -4.68 3.59 -10.23
N ALA A 99 -5.56 3.01 -11.05
CA ALA A 99 -6.60 2.09 -10.63
C ALA A 99 -6.90 1.11 -11.75
N TYR A 100 -7.77 0.16 -11.47
CA TYR A 100 -8.24 -0.79 -12.48
C TYR A 100 -9.71 -0.64 -12.77
N ARG A 101 -10.12 -1.05 -13.97
CA ARG A 101 -11.52 -1.28 -14.34
C ARG A 101 -11.61 -2.65 -14.97
N LEU A 102 -12.53 -3.46 -14.45
CA LEU A 102 -12.76 -4.84 -14.89
C LEU A 102 -14.18 -4.98 -15.40
N ASP A 103 -14.33 -5.72 -16.50
CA ASP A 103 -15.63 -6.13 -17.00
C ASP A 103 -15.72 -7.66 -17.01
N GLY A 104 -16.95 -8.18 -16.96
CA GLY A 104 -17.22 -9.61 -16.91
C GLY A 104 -18.68 -9.90 -16.57
N PRO A 105 -19.05 -11.17 -16.35
CA PRO A 105 -20.41 -11.55 -16.01
C PRO A 105 -20.81 -11.03 -14.64
N TYR A 106 -22.10 -10.67 -14.50
CA TYR A 106 -22.72 -10.39 -13.22
C TYR A 106 -23.58 -11.59 -12.82
N ASP A 107 -23.10 -12.41 -11.87
CA ASP A 107 -23.82 -13.53 -11.29
C ASP A 107 -23.48 -13.67 -9.79
N GLU A 108 -24.34 -13.11 -8.94
CA GLU A 108 -24.13 -13.10 -7.49
C GLU A 108 -24.06 -14.51 -6.88
N LYS A 109 -24.74 -15.50 -7.48
CA LYS A 109 -24.74 -16.89 -6.99
C LYS A 109 -23.39 -17.55 -7.17
N GLN A 110 -22.64 -17.13 -8.20
CA GLN A 110 -21.28 -17.59 -8.45
C GLN A 110 -20.22 -16.65 -7.86
N GLY A 111 -20.62 -15.59 -7.17
CA GLY A 111 -19.70 -14.59 -6.61
C GLY A 111 -19.14 -13.63 -7.65
N LEU A 112 -19.68 -13.60 -8.87
CA LEU A 112 -19.24 -12.72 -9.95
C LEU A 112 -20.02 -11.41 -9.89
N ARG A 113 -19.34 -10.29 -9.71
CA ARG A 113 -19.98 -8.96 -9.55
C ARG A 113 -19.23 -7.91 -10.36
N PHE A 114 -18.94 -8.21 -11.62
CA PHE A 114 -18.26 -7.26 -12.48
C PHE A 114 -19.19 -6.10 -12.84
N ASP A 115 -18.64 -4.90 -12.76
CA ASP A 115 -19.34 -3.66 -13.06
C ASP A 115 -18.33 -2.67 -13.66
N PRO A 116 -18.34 -2.47 -14.98
CA PRO A 116 -17.36 -1.59 -15.64
C PRO A 116 -17.55 -0.10 -15.32
N ALA A 117 -18.62 0.27 -14.61
CA ALA A 117 -18.76 1.63 -14.08
C ALA A 117 -17.92 1.89 -12.84
N LYS A 118 -17.38 0.83 -12.20
CA LYS A 118 -16.60 0.94 -10.97
C LYS A 118 -15.10 0.99 -11.23
N ILE A 119 -14.47 1.94 -10.57
CA ILE A 119 -13.02 2.02 -10.46
C ILE A 119 -12.59 1.20 -9.25
N LEU A 120 -11.63 0.31 -9.44
CA LEU A 120 -11.17 -0.64 -8.44
C LEU A 120 -9.74 -0.31 -8.01
N LEU A 121 -9.53 -0.24 -6.70
CA LEU A 121 -8.19 -0.15 -6.13
C LEU A 121 -7.41 -1.44 -6.40
N ASP A 122 -6.12 -1.31 -6.66
CA ASP A 122 -5.22 -2.46 -6.72
C ASP A 122 -5.16 -3.15 -5.35
N PRO A 123 -5.54 -4.43 -5.24
CA PRO A 123 -5.48 -5.13 -3.96
C PRO A 123 -4.05 -5.31 -3.43
N TYR A 124 -3.03 -5.12 -4.28
CA TYR A 124 -1.61 -5.18 -3.93
C TYR A 124 -0.95 -3.80 -3.83
N ALA A 125 -1.75 -2.71 -3.81
CA ALA A 125 -1.22 -1.37 -3.66
C ALA A 125 -0.36 -1.25 -2.40
N ARG A 126 0.82 -0.64 -2.52
CA ARG A 126 1.76 -0.41 -1.41
C ARG A 126 1.68 1.00 -0.85
N SER A 127 0.98 1.87 -1.53
CA SER A 127 0.58 3.20 -1.10
C SER A 127 -0.71 3.57 -1.81
N VAL A 128 -1.58 4.28 -1.12
CA VAL A 128 -2.86 4.73 -1.66
C VAL A 128 -3.03 6.22 -1.42
N THR A 129 -3.79 6.87 -2.28
CA THR A 129 -4.32 8.19 -1.97
C THR A 129 -5.36 8.02 -0.89
N GLY A 130 -5.13 8.63 0.25
CA GLY A 130 -6.00 8.39 1.38
C GLY A 130 -6.17 9.62 2.24
N GLN A 131 -6.64 9.34 3.41
CA GLN A 131 -6.76 10.31 4.47
C GLN A 131 -5.38 10.63 5.02
N SER A 132 -4.81 11.75 4.62
CA SER A 132 -3.58 12.26 5.22
C SER A 132 -3.74 12.70 6.68
N HIS A 133 -4.98 12.82 7.15
CA HIS A 133 -5.31 13.27 8.50
C HIS A 133 -6.34 12.34 9.13
N TRP A 134 -6.04 11.89 10.34
CA TRP A 134 -6.91 11.04 11.13
C TRP A 134 -8.29 11.66 11.35
N GLY A 135 -9.33 10.86 11.11
CA GLY A 135 -10.71 11.25 11.33
C GLY A 135 -11.28 12.26 10.35
N CYS A 136 -10.58 12.50 9.23
CA CYS A 136 -11.11 13.31 8.14
C CYS A 136 -11.80 12.45 7.11
N VAL A 137 -12.91 12.92 6.55
CA VAL A 137 -13.54 12.28 5.41
C VAL A 137 -12.61 12.38 4.22
N ASN A 138 -12.38 11.26 3.53
CA ASN A 138 -11.74 11.32 2.23
C ASN A 138 -12.67 12.05 1.26
N HIS A 139 -12.32 13.28 0.91
CA HIS A 139 -13.12 14.11 0.02
C HIS A 139 -12.99 13.76 -1.46
N ALA A 140 -12.11 12.83 -1.80
CA ALA A 140 -12.03 12.36 -3.17
C ALA A 140 -13.32 11.62 -3.53
N SER A 141 -14.14 12.23 -4.37
CA SER A 141 -15.42 11.68 -4.87
C SER A 141 -15.23 10.33 -5.57
N HIS A 142 -14.02 10.06 -6.02
CA HIS A 142 -13.61 8.84 -6.73
C HIS A 142 -13.10 7.70 -5.83
N GLY A 143 -13.07 7.87 -4.51
CA GLY A 143 -12.52 6.85 -3.59
C GLY A 143 -10.99 6.80 -3.57
N TYR A 144 -10.46 5.66 -3.10
CA TYR A 144 -9.01 5.44 -2.99
C TYR A 144 -8.42 5.02 -4.33
N ARG A 145 -7.20 5.52 -4.62
CA ARG A 145 -6.38 5.10 -5.76
C ARG A 145 -5.03 4.62 -5.30
N ALA A 146 -4.41 3.78 -6.09
CA ALA A 146 -3.08 3.28 -5.82
C ALA A 146 -2.01 4.24 -6.34
N ARG A 147 -0.88 4.28 -5.62
CA ARG A 147 0.35 4.94 -6.03
C ARG A 147 1.47 3.92 -6.19
N VAL A 148 2.35 4.17 -7.13
CA VAL A 148 3.57 3.37 -7.29
C VAL A 148 4.61 3.86 -6.28
N THR A 149 5.31 2.95 -5.62
CA THR A 149 6.36 3.29 -4.67
C THR A 149 7.68 2.69 -5.07
N HIS A 150 8.77 3.40 -4.80
CA HIS A 150 10.10 2.84 -4.90
C HIS A 150 10.34 1.79 -3.81
N ASN A 151 11.03 0.72 -4.15
CA ASN A 151 11.48 -0.29 -3.18
C ASN A 151 13.00 -0.16 -2.95
N ASN A 152 13.41 1.04 -2.52
CA ASN A 152 14.81 1.42 -2.35
C ASN A 152 15.17 1.75 -0.89
N PHE A 153 14.37 1.30 0.08
CA PHE A 153 14.67 1.53 1.49
C PHE A 153 15.92 0.76 1.89
N ASP A 154 16.89 1.49 2.45
CA ASP A 154 18.11 0.90 2.98
C ASP A 154 17.86 0.29 4.36
N TRP A 155 17.83 -1.02 4.42
CA TRP A 155 17.71 -1.78 5.66
C TRP A 155 19.03 -1.86 6.44
N GLY A 156 20.16 -1.53 5.81
CA GLY A 156 21.50 -1.72 6.40
C GLY A 156 21.68 -3.16 6.87
N ASP A 157 22.24 -3.33 8.07
CA ASP A 157 22.44 -4.64 8.72
C ASP A 157 21.26 -5.07 9.60
N SER A 158 20.07 -4.49 9.41
CA SER A 158 18.88 -4.82 10.19
C SER A 158 18.53 -6.30 10.07
N ARG A 159 18.39 -6.96 11.19
CA ARG A 159 18.00 -8.38 11.31
C ARG A 159 17.00 -8.53 12.44
N HIS A 160 16.10 -9.48 12.28
CA HIS A 160 15.24 -9.96 13.39
C HIS A 160 16.10 -10.38 14.56
N ALA A 161 15.62 -10.14 15.77
CA ALA A 161 16.30 -10.54 17.01
C ALA A 161 16.39 -12.07 17.16
N GLN A 162 15.60 -12.84 16.39
CA GLN A 162 15.57 -14.31 16.42
C GLN A 162 15.30 -14.87 17.82
N ILE A 163 14.37 -14.26 18.53
CA ILE A 163 13.99 -14.64 19.88
C ILE A 163 13.16 -15.92 19.82
N PRO A 164 13.50 -16.98 20.59
CA PRO A 164 12.67 -18.18 20.70
C PRO A 164 11.24 -17.81 21.13
N MET A 165 10.24 -18.53 20.61
CA MET A 165 8.83 -18.24 20.89
C MET A 165 8.51 -18.26 22.40
N GLU A 166 9.15 -19.15 23.16
CA GLU A 166 8.99 -19.29 24.61
C GLU A 166 9.58 -18.12 25.42
N ASP A 167 10.48 -17.34 24.81
CA ASP A 167 11.14 -16.19 25.44
C ASP A 167 10.51 -14.86 25.03
N LEU A 168 9.47 -14.87 24.16
CA LEU A 168 8.80 -13.66 23.73
C LEU A 168 7.99 -13.03 24.85
N ILE A 169 8.18 -11.73 25.05
CA ILE A 169 7.35 -10.86 25.88
C ILE A 169 6.74 -9.83 24.94
N ILE A 170 5.50 -10.08 24.53
CA ILE A 170 4.82 -9.32 23.49
C ILE A 170 4.00 -8.19 24.12
N TYR A 171 4.12 -7.00 23.57
CA TYR A 171 3.27 -5.86 23.89
C TYR A 171 2.41 -5.51 22.67
N GLU A 172 1.11 -5.78 22.77
CA GLU A 172 0.16 -5.35 21.76
C GLU A 172 -0.16 -3.86 21.97
N LEU A 173 -0.05 -3.06 20.90
CA LEU A 173 -0.32 -1.62 20.96
C LEU A 173 -0.92 -1.07 19.67
N HIS A 174 -1.66 0.03 19.82
CA HIS A 174 -2.19 0.82 18.73
C HIS A 174 -1.25 2.00 18.45
N VAL A 175 -0.73 2.12 17.23
CA VAL A 175 0.27 3.15 16.86
C VAL A 175 -0.16 4.55 17.30
N ARG A 176 -1.40 4.94 16.94
CA ARG A 176 -1.91 6.27 17.32
C ARG A 176 -2.16 6.37 18.82
N GLY A 177 -2.86 5.41 19.41
CA GLY A 177 -3.28 5.47 20.81
C GLY A 177 -2.12 5.50 21.79
N PHE A 178 -1.02 4.83 21.45
CA PHE A 178 0.12 4.69 22.36
C PHE A 178 0.83 6.01 22.69
N THR A 179 0.79 6.97 21.79
CA THR A 179 1.53 8.24 21.96
C THR A 179 0.68 9.50 21.82
N GLN A 180 -0.65 9.37 21.60
CA GLN A 180 -1.50 10.52 21.31
C GLN A 180 -1.68 11.44 22.53
N ASP A 181 -1.72 10.89 23.74
CA ASP A 181 -1.84 11.69 24.96
C ASP A 181 -0.57 12.52 25.21
N SER A 182 -0.75 13.75 25.71
CA SER A 182 0.38 14.68 25.96
C SER A 182 1.37 14.15 26.99
N SER A 183 0.95 13.25 27.89
CA SER A 183 1.82 12.60 28.87
C SER A 183 2.88 11.71 28.21
N SER A 184 2.67 11.33 26.95
CA SER A 184 3.69 10.60 26.19
C SER A 184 4.99 11.38 26.00
N GLY A 185 4.92 12.71 25.93
CA GLY A 185 6.07 13.60 25.78
C GLY A 185 6.82 13.49 24.45
N VAL A 186 6.22 12.82 23.45
CA VAL A 186 6.84 12.66 22.12
C VAL A 186 6.60 13.88 21.23
N LYS A 187 7.46 14.06 20.23
CA LYS A 187 7.36 15.19 19.29
C LYS A 187 6.30 15.00 18.21
N CYS A 188 6.09 13.74 17.79
CA CYS A 188 5.16 13.38 16.75
C CYS A 188 4.10 12.40 17.28
N PRO A 189 3.14 12.86 18.12
CA PRO A 189 2.16 11.97 18.74
C PRO A 189 1.28 11.26 17.72
N GLY A 190 0.93 10.01 18.00
CA GLY A 190 0.04 9.20 17.18
C GLY A 190 0.62 8.70 15.85
N THR A 191 1.94 8.71 15.70
CA THR A 191 2.62 8.35 14.46
C THR A 191 3.67 7.26 14.66
N PHE A 192 4.17 6.67 13.56
CA PHE A 192 5.30 5.73 13.58
C PHE A 192 6.54 6.36 14.23
N ARG A 193 6.80 7.65 13.96
CA ARG A 193 7.89 8.41 14.60
C ARG A 193 7.69 8.56 16.10
N GLY A 194 6.47 8.86 16.53
CA GLY A 194 6.16 8.96 17.96
C GLY A 194 6.36 7.63 18.68
N LEU A 195 5.99 6.53 18.05
CA LEU A 195 6.26 5.20 18.60
C LEU A 195 7.77 4.90 18.67
N GLU A 196 8.54 5.28 17.67
CA GLU A 196 10.01 5.14 17.68
C GLU A 196 10.64 5.86 18.88
N GLU A 197 10.15 7.05 19.23
CA GLU A 197 10.62 7.79 20.41
C GLU A 197 10.38 7.05 21.73
N LYS A 198 9.46 6.07 21.76
CA LYS A 198 9.13 5.24 22.92
C LYS A 198 9.92 3.95 23.05
N ILE A 199 10.81 3.64 22.13
CA ILE A 199 11.65 2.43 22.21
C ILE A 199 12.44 2.34 23.54
N PRO A 200 13.02 3.42 24.08
CA PRO A 200 13.67 3.34 25.40
C PRO A 200 12.72 2.90 26.52
N TYR A 201 11.49 3.38 26.53
CA TYR A 201 10.45 2.96 27.48
C TYR A 201 10.08 1.47 27.31
N LEU A 202 9.91 1.00 26.09
CA LEU A 202 9.60 -0.40 25.79
C LEU A 202 10.72 -1.33 26.29
N LYS A 203 11.98 -0.91 26.14
CA LYS A 203 13.16 -1.61 26.67
C LYS A 203 13.18 -1.64 28.20
N GLU A 204 12.89 -0.50 28.86
CA GLU A 204 12.81 -0.41 30.32
C GLU A 204 11.69 -1.31 30.87
N LEU A 205 10.57 -1.40 30.17
CA LEU A 205 9.47 -2.31 30.50
C LEU A 205 9.87 -3.79 30.38
N GLY A 206 10.93 -4.08 29.61
CA GLY A 206 11.47 -5.44 29.47
C GLY A 206 10.80 -6.27 28.40
N ILE A 207 10.02 -5.66 27.49
CA ILE A 207 9.43 -6.37 26.35
C ILE A 207 10.48 -6.54 25.23
N ASN A 208 10.31 -7.58 24.44
CA ASN A 208 11.20 -7.89 23.34
C ASN A 208 10.48 -8.12 22.00
N ALA A 209 9.15 -7.95 21.98
CA ALA A 209 8.36 -7.92 20.75
C ALA A 209 7.19 -6.94 20.87
N VAL A 210 6.83 -6.29 19.78
CA VAL A 210 5.61 -5.48 19.67
C VAL A 210 4.66 -6.09 18.66
N GLU A 211 3.39 -6.22 19.03
CA GLU A 211 2.32 -6.57 18.12
C GLU A 211 1.52 -5.30 17.80
N LEU A 212 1.65 -4.83 16.56
CA LEU A 212 0.95 -3.62 16.16
C LEU A 212 -0.48 -3.95 15.74
N MET A 213 -1.48 -3.35 16.42
CA MET A 213 -2.84 -3.31 15.89
C MET A 213 -2.82 -2.76 14.46
N PRO A 214 -3.88 -2.91 13.64
CA PRO A 214 -3.85 -2.62 12.22
C PRO A 214 -3.09 -1.35 11.85
N ILE A 215 -2.04 -1.53 11.05
CA ILE A 215 -1.18 -0.46 10.53
C ILE A 215 -1.39 -0.20 9.04
N PHE A 216 -2.22 -1.02 8.40
CA PHE A 216 -2.58 -0.84 6.99
C PHE A 216 -3.60 0.30 6.83
N GLU A 217 -3.78 0.76 5.59
CA GLU A 217 -4.78 1.81 5.29
C GLU A 217 -6.19 1.32 5.56
N PHE A 218 -6.93 2.05 6.37
CA PHE A 218 -8.36 1.87 6.65
C PHE A 218 -9.05 3.23 6.71
N ASP A 219 -10.36 3.22 6.52
CA ASP A 219 -11.17 4.43 6.51
C ASP A 219 -11.86 4.61 7.85
N GLU A 220 -11.32 5.50 8.69
CA GLU A 220 -11.88 5.76 10.03
C GLU A 220 -13.31 6.30 9.96
N MET A 221 -13.67 6.94 8.84
CA MET A 221 -14.96 7.61 8.69
C MET A 221 -16.05 6.75 8.06
N ARG A 222 -15.71 5.60 7.48
CA ARG A 222 -16.65 4.74 6.74
C ARG A 222 -17.88 4.35 7.55
N ASN A 223 -17.70 4.09 8.85
CA ASN A 223 -18.76 3.72 9.79
C ASN A 223 -18.97 4.77 10.88
N ALA A 224 -18.59 6.02 10.59
CA ALA A 224 -18.74 7.11 11.54
C ALA A 224 -20.22 7.31 11.93
N ARG A 225 -20.45 7.51 13.21
CA ARG A 225 -21.80 7.73 13.76
C ARG A 225 -21.77 8.77 14.89
N LEU A 226 -22.88 9.43 15.09
CA LEU A 226 -23.05 10.35 16.22
C LEU A 226 -23.77 9.63 17.36
N ILE A 227 -23.20 9.74 18.56
CA ILE A 227 -23.83 9.31 19.82
C ILE A 227 -23.68 10.46 20.81
N ASP A 228 -24.79 11.01 21.28
CA ASP A 228 -24.82 12.13 22.25
C ASP A 228 -23.89 13.29 21.84
N GLU A 229 -24.01 13.73 20.57
CA GLU A 229 -23.21 14.79 19.94
C GLU A 229 -21.71 14.43 19.72
N ASN A 230 -21.26 13.26 20.17
CA ASN A 230 -19.90 12.79 19.93
C ASN A 230 -19.82 11.99 18.64
N GLN A 231 -18.91 12.36 17.75
CA GLN A 231 -18.62 11.58 16.56
C GLN A 231 -17.74 10.40 16.93
N LEU A 232 -18.26 9.19 16.75
CA LEU A 232 -17.51 7.95 16.86
C LEU A 232 -17.04 7.51 15.48
N ILE A 233 -15.79 7.11 15.39
CA ILE A 233 -15.14 6.67 14.16
C ILE A 233 -14.53 5.29 14.39
N ASP A 234 -14.12 4.61 13.31
CA ASP A 234 -13.37 3.37 13.42
C ASP A 234 -11.97 3.68 13.96
N TYR A 235 -11.67 3.18 15.15
CA TYR A 235 -10.41 3.45 15.84
C TYR A 235 -9.39 2.32 15.64
N TRP A 236 -9.85 1.07 15.67
CA TRP A 236 -8.95 -0.09 15.68
C TRP A 236 -8.41 -0.47 14.30
N GLY A 237 -9.17 -0.16 13.24
CA GLY A 237 -8.71 -0.37 11.87
C GLY A 237 -8.94 -1.76 11.30
N TYR A 238 -9.74 -2.63 11.92
CA TYR A 238 -10.08 -3.94 11.37
C TYR A 238 -11.06 -3.88 10.18
N ASN A 239 -10.99 -2.81 9.42
CA ASN A 239 -11.79 -2.55 8.22
C ASN A 239 -10.87 -2.03 7.08
N PRO A 240 -10.00 -2.88 6.52
CA PRO A 240 -8.96 -2.46 5.61
C PRO A 240 -9.51 -1.89 4.31
N VAL A 241 -8.88 -0.81 3.85
CA VAL A 241 -8.95 -0.30 2.47
C VAL A 241 -7.92 -1.05 1.62
N SER A 242 -6.71 -1.19 2.13
CA SER A 242 -5.62 -1.92 1.48
C SER A 242 -4.75 -2.61 2.52
N PHE A 243 -4.48 -3.91 2.35
CA PHE A 243 -3.66 -4.69 3.28
C PHE A 243 -2.16 -4.41 3.19
N PHE A 244 -1.68 -3.88 2.07
CA PHE A 244 -0.25 -3.72 1.80
C PHE A 244 0.22 -2.26 1.83
N SER A 245 -0.71 -1.32 2.01
CA SER A 245 -0.40 0.11 2.18
C SER A 245 -0.45 0.46 3.65
N PRO A 246 0.60 0.99 4.25
CA PRO A 246 0.52 1.51 5.62
C PRO A 246 -0.44 2.69 5.70
N ASN A 247 -1.06 2.87 6.87
CA ASN A 247 -2.00 3.96 7.08
C ASN A 247 -1.30 5.32 6.97
N SER A 248 -1.76 6.13 6.03
CA SER A 248 -1.18 7.43 5.71
C SER A 248 -1.28 8.43 6.85
N SER A 249 -2.30 8.29 7.72
CA SER A 249 -2.48 9.16 8.89
C SER A 249 -1.47 8.87 10.02
N TYR A 250 -0.80 7.71 9.99
CA TYR A 250 0.26 7.36 10.96
C TYR A 250 1.65 7.89 10.59
N ALA A 251 1.81 8.52 9.43
CA ALA A 251 3.03 9.22 9.08
C ALA A 251 3.13 10.57 9.81
N SER A 252 4.31 10.92 10.31
CA SER A 252 4.56 12.21 10.96
C SER A 252 4.62 13.36 9.97
N LYS A 253 5.11 13.07 8.76
CA LYS A 253 5.13 13.99 7.63
C LYS A 253 4.06 13.56 6.64
N LYS A 254 3.31 14.52 6.13
CA LYS A 254 2.24 14.29 5.16
C LYS A 254 2.72 14.38 3.71
N GLU A 255 4.00 14.09 3.50
CA GLU A 255 4.59 13.91 2.18
C GLU A 255 4.18 12.55 1.64
N GLU A 256 4.00 12.45 0.35
CA GLU A 256 3.58 11.23 -0.31
C GLU A 256 4.57 10.08 -0.13
N ASN A 257 4.05 8.88 0.02
CA ASN A 257 4.80 7.64 0.25
C ASN A 257 5.69 7.65 1.52
N ASN A 258 5.52 8.63 2.41
CA ASN A 258 6.30 8.73 3.62
C ASN A 258 5.89 7.68 4.66
N GLU A 259 4.62 7.29 4.67
CA GLU A 259 4.06 6.28 5.58
C GLU A 259 4.82 4.95 5.51
N GLY A 260 5.13 4.47 4.31
CA GLY A 260 5.91 3.26 4.10
C GLY A 260 7.36 3.41 4.54
N THR A 261 7.95 4.58 4.35
CA THR A 261 9.32 4.89 4.77
C THR A 261 9.43 4.97 6.28
N GLU A 262 8.51 5.67 6.94
CA GLU A 262 8.51 5.79 8.41
C GLU A 262 8.25 4.45 9.10
N LEU A 263 7.32 3.63 8.59
CA LEU A 263 7.10 2.27 9.11
C LEU A 263 8.37 1.41 9.01
N LYS A 264 9.03 1.40 7.87
CA LYS A 264 10.29 0.64 7.69
C LYS A 264 11.39 1.16 8.60
N HIS A 265 11.45 2.47 8.83
CA HIS A 265 12.39 3.07 9.75
C HIS A 265 12.14 2.63 11.19
N LEU A 266 10.87 2.65 11.64
CA LEU A 266 10.48 2.13 12.94
C LEU A 266 10.90 0.67 13.12
N ILE A 267 10.58 -0.21 12.15
CA ILE A 267 10.95 -1.63 12.20
C ILE A 267 12.47 -1.79 12.30
N ARG A 268 13.23 -1.09 11.47
CA ARG A 268 14.70 -1.11 11.52
C ARG A 268 15.23 -0.70 12.88
N THR A 269 14.63 0.34 13.49
CA THR A 269 15.07 0.84 14.80
C THR A 269 14.68 -0.13 15.93
N LEU A 270 13.51 -0.76 15.87
CA LEU A 270 13.12 -1.82 16.81
C LEU A 270 14.12 -2.97 16.78
N HIS A 271 14.40 -3.53 15.60
CA HIS A 271 15.40 -4.59 15.42
C HIS A 271 16.78 -4.20 15.97
N ALA A 272 17.24 -2.98 15.70
CA ALA A 272 18.52 -2.47 16.23
C ALA A 272 18.54 -2.38 17.76
N ASN A 273 17.37 -2.39 18.40
CA ASN A 273 17.21 -2.36 19.85
C ASN A 273 16.83 -3.73 20.45
N GLY A 274 16.83 -4.81 19.65
CA GLY A 274 16.53 -6.18 20.10
C GLY A 274 15.04 -6.40 20.34
N ILE A 275 14.18 -5.67 19.67
CA ILE A 275 12.72 -5.81 19.71
C ILE A 275 12.25 -6.24 18.31
N ASP A 276 11.49 -7.34 18.21
CA ASP A 276 10.82 -7.83 17.01
C ASP A 276 9.40 -7.27 16.86
#